data_4ffa0277d91abf55c350ce6c05f4015a
#
_entry.id   4ffa0277d91abf55c350ce6c05f4015a
#
_cell.length_a   1.000
_cell.length_b   1.000
_cell.length_c   1.000
_cell.angle_alpha   90.00
_cell.angle_beta   90.00
_cell.angle_gamma   90.00
#
_symmetry.space_group_name_H-M   'P 1'
#
loop_
_entity.id
_entity.type
_entity.pdbx_description
1 polymer ?
#
loop_
_entity_poly.entity_id
_entity_poly.type
_entity_poly.pdbx_seq_one_letter_code
_entity_poly.pdbx_strand_id
1 'polypeptide(L)'
;MGAIIDKAKAAIDKVDQLGDLAAKIFTEFDRDRILRDADAAEERVAQSATALPLAGMLVSVKDLYDEAGVTTTAASKLLQGRPAATRDCEVIARIKAAGAVPFGRTALSEFAYSGVGLNPHYGTPGNVFDPEGIPGGSTSGGALTVALGLADIALGTDTGGSVRIPSAINGLYGYKPSRLWMSGEGIHPLAKSFDTAGPLAGDLQTAITAFEVMAGKTLPAQDGKPAPIKIGVPAHAFVNDLDDRVRADFDAVCKKLNDAGHQLTEIDLGFLAENAVINKILVAAEAHKIYSRDFKALETCGDPRVLNRMRFADTLSAADLIDAYAKRTDVIAMFSSAMADVDVMISPTLPMMAPKIAEVEADFDRLNAMMLRNTSYLNLSDACAISIPVPAGDGVAPGALMIAATHGHDFAVLHAARRIDPLLRG
;
A
#
# COMPACT_ATOMS: atom_id res chain seq x y z
N MET A 1 10.54 2.06 34.31
CA MET A 1 10.17 1.45 33.02
C MET A 1 10.49 2.48 31.96
N GLY A 2 10.90 2.07 30.76
CA GLY A 2 11.30 3.02 29.72
C GLY A 2 10.11 3.51 28.92
N ALA A 3 10.24 4.67 28.28
CA ALA A 3 9.16 5.32 27.56
C ALA A 3 8.63 4.48 26.36
N ILE A 4 9.51 3.69 25.72
CA ILE A 4 9.14 2.82 24.57
C ILE A 4 8.29 1.64 25.06
N ILE A 5 8.68 1.02 26.17
CA ILE A 5 7.93 -0.08 26.79
C ILE A 5 6.55 0.41 27.25
N ASP A 6 6.46 1.59 27.85
CA ASP A 6 5.18 2.14 28.32
C ASP A 6 4.25 2.47 27.13
N LYS A 7 4.79 2.99 26.01
CA LYS A 7 4.04 3.19 24.77
C LYS A 7 3.52 1.86 24.20
N ALA A 8 4.37 0.83 24.16
CA ALA A 8 3.98 -0.50 23.68
C ALA A 8 2.85 -1.10 24.53
N LYS A 9 2.93 -1.01 25.88
CA LYS A 9 1.88 -1.45 26.79
C LYS A 9 0.57 -0.71 26.55
N ALA A 10 0.61 0.61 26.45
CA ALA A 10 -0.59 1.40 26.17
C ALA A 10 -1.25 1.05 24.82
N ALA A 11 -0.44 0.71 23.82
CA ALA A 11 -0.97 0.24 22.54
C ALA A 11 -1.55 -1.18 22.63
N ILE A 12 -0.93 -2.08 23.38
CA ILE A 12 -1.46 -3.42 23.69
C ILE A 12 -2.83 -3.31 24.39
N ASP A 13 -2.95 -2.45 25.39
CA ASP A 13 -4.21 -2.22 26.13
C ASP A 13 -5.31 -1.72 25.17
N LYS A 14 -4.96 -0.86 24.20
CA LYS A 14 -5.91 -0.44 23.16
C LYS A 14 -6.37 -1.60 22.27
N VAL A 15 -5.44 -2.50 21.87
CA VAL A 15 -5.79 -3.69 21.09
C VAL A 15 -6.75 -4.59 21.87
N ASP A 16 -6.55 -4.77 23.18
CA ASP A 16 -7.43 -5.56 24.03
C ASP A 16 -8.85 -4.96 24.10
N GLN A 17 -8.99 -3.65 24.05
CA GLN A 17 -10.27 -2.96 24.02
C GLN A 17 -11.07 -3.14 22.71
N LEU A 18 -10.40 -3.54 21.63
CA LEU A 18 -11.08 -3.77 20.33
C LEU A 18 -11.92 -5.05 20.31
N GLY A 19 -11.73 -5.98 21.25
CA GLY A 19 -12.46 -7.25 21.27
C GLY A 19 -12.31 -8.02 19.94
N ASP A 20 -13.44 -8.43 19.35
CA ASP A 20 -13.48 -9.23 18.12
C ASP A 20 -12.86 -8.51 16.90
N LEU A 21 -12.79 -7.19 16.92
CA LEU A 21 -12.15 -6.44 15.83
C LEU A 21 -10.65 -6.72 15.76
N ALA A 22 -9.99 -6.95 16.89
CA ALA A 22 -8.56 -7.27 16.91
C ALA A 22 -8.24 -8.54 16.09
N ALA A 23 -9.08 -9.57 16.17
CA ALA A 23 -8.91 -10.81 15.40
C ALA A 23 -9.07 -10.62 13.88
N LYS A 24 -9.75 -9.55 13.43
CA LYS A 24 -9.88 -9.19 12.02
C LYS A 24 -8.71 -8.30 11.54
N ILE A 25 -8.00 -7.64 12.45
CA ILE A 25 -6.87 -6.76 12.16
C ILE A 25 -5.55 -7.53 12.15
N PHE A 26 -5.38 -8.50 13.07
CA PHE A 26 -4.13 -9.23 13.24
C PHE A 26 -4.28 -10.71 12.87
N THR A 27 -3.29 -11.24 12.15
CA THR A 27 -3.12 -12.69 11.95
C THR A 27 -2.40 -13.33 13.15
N GLU A 28 -1.55 -12.53 13.82
CA GLU A 28 -0.84 -12.91 15.03
C GLU A 28 -0.56 -11.65 15.87
N PHE A 29 -0.81 -11.74 17.18
CA PHE A 29 -0.53 -10.66 18.12
C PHE A 29 0.10 -11.23 19.40
N ASP A 30 1.44 -11.33 19.44
CA ASP A 30 2.21 -11.85 20.57
C ASP A 30 2.69 -10.68 21.45
N ARG A 31 2.02 -10.49 22.59
CA ARG A 31 2.30 -9.43 23.56
C ARG A 31 3.70 -9.52 24.15
N ASP A 32 4.13 -10.73 24.47
CA ASP A 32 5.44 -10.94 25.10
C ASP A 32 6.58 -10.64 24.12
N ARG A 33 6.41 -10.99 22.84
CA ARG A 33 7.36 -10.63 21.78
C ARG A 33 7.41 -9.11 21.60
N ILE A 34 6.27 -8.44 21.51
CA ILE A 34 6.20 -6.98 21.37
C ILE A 34 6.93 -6.28 22.53
N LEU A 35 6.74 -6.74 23.78
CA LEU A 35 7.40 -6.16 24.94
C LEU A 35 8.92 -6.43 24.95
N ARG A 36 9.37 -7.61 24.52
CA ARG A 36 10.81 -7.88 24.34
C ARG A 36 11.43 -7.01 23.25
N ASP A 37 10.73 -6.82 22.13
CA ASP A 37 11.20 -5.96 21.05
C ASP A 37 11.22 -4.49 21.47
N ALA A 38 10.29 -4.05 22.33
CA ALA A 38 10.27 -2.71 22.91
C ALA A 38 11.46 -2.48 23.84
N ASP A 39 11.78 -3.46 24.69
CA ASP A 39 12.96 -3.41 25.57
C ASP A 39 14.26 -3.34 24.76
N ALA A 40 14.40 -4.18 23.75
CA ALA A 40 15.55 -4.16 22.84
C ALA A 40 15.66 -2.84 22.05
N ALA A 41 14.53 -2.22 21.67
CA ALA A 41 14.52 -0.92 21.01
C ALA A 41 14.96 0.19 21.99
N GLU A 42 14.52 0.14 23.26
CA GLU A 42 14.92 1.08 24.28
C GLU A 42 16.43 1.04 24.56
N GLU A 43 17.01 -0.17 24.69
CA GLU A 43 18.45 -0.35 24.82
C GLU A 43 19.20 0.21 23.61
N ARG A 44 18.72 -0.08 22.40
CA ARG A 44 19.34 0.40 21.15
C ARG A 44 19.31 1.92 21.05
N VAL A 45 18.20 2.56 21.41
CA VAL A 45 18.08 4.03 21.43
C VAL A 45 19.02 4.62 22.48
N ALA A 46 19.11 4.03 23.67
CA ALA A 46 20.00 4.49 24.76
C ALA A 46 21.48 4.37 24.40
N GLN A 47 21.87 3.35 23.61
CA GLN A 47 23.26 3.10 23.19
C GLN A 47 23.66 3.87 21.93
N SER A 48 22.69 4.46 21.21
CA SER A 48 22.98 5.16 19.95
C SER A 48 23.62 6.53 20.21
N ALA A 49 24.71 6.82 19.49
CA ALA A 49 25.37 8.12 19.54
C ALA A 49 24.57 9.23 18.84
N THR A 50 23.59 8.88 18.00
CA THR A 50 22.74 9.79 17.24
C THR A 50 21.27 9.41 17.41
N ALA A 51 20.36 10.37 17.18
CA ALA A 51 18.93 10.09 17.18
C ALA A 51 18.58 9.06 16.08
N LEU A 52 17.93 7.97 16.46
CA LEU A 52 17.45 6.98 15.51
C LEU A 52 16.14 7.46 14.86
N PRO A 53 16.00 7.35 13.55
CA PRO A 53 14.89 7.97 12.82
C PRO A 53 13.48 7.41 13.15
N LEU A 54 13.39 6.18 13.65
CA LEU A 54 12.14 5.54 14.07
C LEU A 54 12.14 5.19 15.56
N ALA A 55 12.94 5.90 16.38
CA ALA A 55 13.05 5.63 17.82
C ALA A 55 11.68 5.54 18.51
N GLY A 56 11.34 4.35 19.03
CA GLY A 56 10.09 4.09 19.75
C GLY A 56 8.82 4.14 18.90
N MET A 57 8.91 4.17 17.58
CA MET A 57 7.75 4.01 16.70
C MET A 57 7.29 2.56 16.69
N LEU A 58 5.99 2.34 16.86
CA LEU A 58 5.34 1.04 16.72
C LEU A 58 5.05 0.80 15.24
N VAL A 59 5.53 -0.32 14.70
CA VAL A 59 5.41 -0.63 13.27
C VAL A 59 4.68 -1.94 13.09
N SER A 60 3.43 -1.89 12.62
CA SER A 60 2.68 -3.09 12.30
C SER A 60 3.19 -3.72 11.00
N VAL A 61 3.24 -5.05 10.96
CA VAL A 61 3.91 -5.80 9.90
C VAL A 61 2.88 -6.62 9.12
N LYS A 62 2.66 -6.31 7.85
CA LYS A 62 1.82 -7.15 6.98
C LYS A 62 2.35 -8.58 6.97
N ASP A 63 1.48 -9.56 7.12
CA ASP A 63 1.88 -10.96 7.24
C ASP A 63 2.40 -11.58 5.93
N LEU A 64 3.31 -10.83 5.30
CA LEU A 64 4.10 -11.24 4.13
C LEU A 64 5.61 -11.11 4.37
N TYR A 65 6.02 -10.39 5.42
CA TYR A 65 7.43 -10.15 5.70
C TYR A 65 7.99 -11.24 6.61
N ASP A 66 9.12 -11.82 6.25
CA ASP A 66 9.86 -12.72 7.13
C ASP A 66 10.44 -11.93 8.31
N GLU A 67 10.08 -12.37 9.50
CA GLU A 67 10.60 -11.91 10.76
C GLU A 67 11.12 -13.12 11.55
N ALA A 68 12.35 -13.02 12.10
CA ALA A 68 13.00 -14.13 12.79
C ALA A 68 12.12 -14.70 13.91
N GLY A 69 11.91 -16.02 13.87
CA GLY A 69 11.08 -16.71 14.85
C GLY A 69 9.57 -16.68 14.57
N VAL A 70 9.13 -16.05 13.47
CA VAL A 70 7.70 -15.90 13.12
C VAL A 70 7.38 -16.62 11.81
N THR A 71 6.21 -17.27 11.74
CA THR A 71 5.72 -17.91 10.52
C THR A 71 5.00 -16.88 9.64
N THR A 72 5.45 -16.71 8.40
CA THR A 72 4.77 -15.89 7.39
C THR A 72 3.65 -16.68 6.75
N THR A 73 2.39 -16.30 7.00
CA THR A 73 1.21 -17.07 6.54
C THR A 73 0.49 -16.46 5.34
N ALA A 74 0.82 -15.24 4.95
CA ALA A 74 0.11 -14.47 3.91
C ALA A 74 -1.41 -14.42 4.15
N ALA A 75 -1.82 -14.43 5.43
CA ALA A 75 -3.21 -14.54 5.89
C ALA A 75 -3.98 -15.71 5.26
N SER A 76 -3.30 -16.83 4.99
CA SER A 76 -3.85 -18.05 4.39
C SER A 76 -3.68 -19.25 5.32
N LYS A 77 -4.71 -20.07 5.41
CA LYS A 77 -4.64 -21.36 6.11
C LYS A 77 -3.64 -22.33 5.49
N LEU A 78 -3.40 -22.23 4.18
CA LEU A 78 -2.43 -23.06 3.46
C LEU A 78 -1.03 -22.95 4.06
N LEU A 79 -0.64 -21.78 4.52
CA LEU A 79 0.74 -21.49 4.93
C LEU A 79 0.96 -21.54 6.45
N GLN A 80 -0.10 -21.74 7.27
CA GLN A 80 0.00 -21.77 8.74
C GLN A 80 0.94 -22.86 9.28
N GLY A 81 1.10 -23.96 8.57
CA GLY A 81 1.99 -25.08 8.96
C GLY A 81 3.46 -24.92 8.52
N ARG A 82 3.83 -23.79 7.93
CA ARG A 82 5.23 -23.55 7.51
C ARG A 82 6.13 -23.31 8.74
N PRO A 83 7.44 -23.64 8.62
CA PRO A 83 8.39 -23.26 9.67
C PRO A 83 8.49 -21.74 9.79
N ALA A 84 8.79 -21.28 10.99
CA ALA A 84 9.10 -19.88 11.24
C ALA A 84 10.35 -19.44 10.46
N ALA A 85 10.39 -18.17 10.05
CA ALA A 85 11.55 -17.59 9.39
C ALA A 85 12.79 -17.63 10.32
N THR A 86 13.94 -17.95 9.78
CA THR A 86 15.19 -18.03 10.54
C THR A 86 15.93 -16.71 10.67
N ARG A 87 15.53 -15.71 9.89
CA ARG A 87 16.12 -14.36 9.89
C ARG A 87 15.06 -13.32 9.52
N ASP A 88 15.30 -12.09 9.92
CA ASP A 88 14.55 -10.94 9.43
C ASP A 88 14.83 -10.71 7.94
N CYS A 89 13.82 -10.34 7.14
CA CYS A 89 14.06 -9.74 5.84
C CYS A 89 14.71 -8.35 6.01
N GLU A 90 15.30 -7.85 4.92
CA GLU A 90 16.06 -6.60 4.96
C GLU A 90 15.25 -5.42 5.51
N VAL A 91 13.99 -5.28 5.13
CA VAL A 91 13.10 -4.20 5.60
C VAL A 91 12.90 -4.30 7.12
N ILE A 92 12.59 -5.48 7.66
CA ILE A 92 12.42 -5.69 9.10
C ILE A 92 13.72 -5.40 9.85
N ALA A 93 14.86 -5.87 9.36
CA ALA A 93 16.15 -5.58 9.96
C ALA A 93 16.45 -4.08 10.02
N ARG A 94 16.15 -3.34 8.95
CA ARG A 94 16.36 -1.88 8.88
C ARG A 94 15.46 -1.11 9.84
N ILE A 95 14.16 -1.42 9.92
CA ILE A 95 13.26 -0.73 10.86
C ILE A 95 13.66 -0.97 12.31
N LYS A 96 14.02 -2.22 12.67
CA LYS A 96 14.54 -2.55 14.01
C LYS A 96 15.83 -1.78 14.30
N ALA A 97 16.76 -1.73 13.35
CA ALA A 97 18.02 -0.98 13.50
C ALA A 97 17.78 0.54 13.66
N ALA A 98 16.70 1.08 13.06
CA ALA A 98 16.28 2.47 13.19
C ALA A 98 15.54 2.79 14.51
N GLY A 99 15.42 1.82 15.43
CA GLY A 99 14.82 2.00 16.76
C GLY A 99 13.30 1.75 16.81
N ALA A 100 12.70 1.21 15.76
CA ALA A 100 11.29 0.84 15.75
C ALA A 100 11.02 -0.48 16.48
N VAL A 101 9.78 -0.65 16.90
CA VAL A 101 9.25 -1.86 17.55
C VAL A 101 8.25 -2.52 16.59
N PRO A 102 8.49 -3.74 16.11
CA PRO A 102 7.46 -4.52 15.40
C PRO A 102 6.22 -4.72 16.28
N PHE A 103 5.04 -4.42 15.76
CA PHE A 103 3.79 -4.39 16.51
C PHE A 103 2.72 -5.27 15.87
N GLY A 104 2.88 -6.58 16.02
CA GLY A 104 1.95 -7.59 15.52
C GLY A 104 2.01 -7.83 14.00
N ARG A 105 1.45 -8.97 13.59
CA ARG A 105 1.31 -9.39 12.18
C ARG A 105 -0.08 -9.04 11.71
N THR A 106 -0.21 -8.25 10.66
CA THR A 106 -1.52 -7.75 10.25
C THR A 106 -2.16 -8.59 9.14
N ALA A 107 -3.49 -8.73 9.25
CA ALA A 107 -4.32 -9.38 8.26
C ALA A 107 -4.31 -8.62 6.92
N LEU A 108 -4.55 -9.37 5.87
CA LEU A 108 -4.58 -8.90 4.49
C LEU A 108 -5.56 -9.76 3.68
N SER A 109 -5.94 -9.34 2.48
CA SER A 109 -6.57 -10.25 1.52
C SER A 109 -5.64 -11.44 1.28
N GLU A 110 -6.16 -12.67 1.27
CA GLU A 110 -5.34 -13.87 1.14
C GLU A 110 -4.33 -13.74 0.00
N PHE A 111 -3.04 -14.03 0.27
CA PHE A 111 -1.90 -13.89 -0.64
C PHE A 111 -1.73 -12.49 -1.26
N ALA A 112 -2.30 -11.45 -0.66
CA ALA A 112 -2.34 -10.09 -1.19
C ALA A 112 -3.12 -9.94 -2.53
N TYR A 113 -3.97 -10.90 -2.91
CA TYR A 113 -4.56 -10.93 -4.26
C TYR A 113 -5.95 -10.30 -4.35
N SER A 114 -6.16 -9.18 -3.68
CA SER A 114 -7.38 -8.35 -3.82
C SER A 114 -7.13 -6.92 -3.33
N GLY A 115 -7.82 -5.95 -3.93
CA GLY A 115 -7.78 -4.54 -3.53
C GLY A 115 -8.84 -4.13 -2.50
N VAL A 116 -9.75 -5.03 -2.10
CA VAL A 116 -10.91 -4.69 -1.27
C VAL A 116 -10.78 -5.10 0.20
N GLY A 117 -9.82 -5.94 0.56
CA GLY A 117 -9.54 -6.29 1.96
C GLY A 117 -10.38 -7.43 2.53
N LEU A 118 -11.19 -8.12 1.73
CA LEU A 118 -11.92 -9.30 2.17
C LEU A 118 -10.97 -10.46 2.49
N ASN A 119 -11.21 -11.16 3.61
CA ASN A 119 -10.52 -12.40 3.97
C ASN A 119 -11.47 -13.34 4.72
N PRO A 120 -11.77 -14.56 4.22
CA PRO A 120 -12.69 -15.47 4.88
C PRO A 120 -12.12 -16.17 6.11
N HIS A 121 -10.80 -16.11 6.32
CA HIS A 121 -10.12 -16.82 7.41
C HIS A 121 -10.08 -16.02 8.71
N TYR A 122 -9.91 -14.71 8.59
CA TYR A 122 -9.81 -13.77 9.72
C TYR A 122 -11.04 -12.86 9.84
N GLY A 123 -11.93 -12.90 8.83
CA GLY A 123 -13.03 -11.95 8.69
C GLY A 123 -12.58 -10.62 8.08
N THR A 124 -13.55 -9.81 7.73
CA THR A 124 -13.33 -8.50 7.12
C THR A 124 -13.67 -7.42 8.13
N PRO A 125 -12.73 -6.56 8.55
CA PRO A 125 -13.05 -5.39 9.35
C PRO A 125 -13.69 -4.31 8.48
N GLY A 126 -14.49 -3.41 9.06
CA GLY A 126 -14.88 -2.17 8.40
C GLY A 126 -13.73 -1.16 8.32
N ASN A 127 -13.87 -0.10 7.54
CA ASN A 127 -12.95 1.03 7.60
C ASN A 127 -13.27 1.97 8.78
N VAL A 128 -12.37 2.91 9.08
CA VAL A 128 -12.51 3.77 10.27
C VAL A 128 -13.63 4.81 10.18
N PHE A 129 -14.17 5.08 8.99
CA PHE A 129 -15.27 6.03 8.76
C PHE A 129 -16.62 5.33 8.66
N ASP A 130 -16.62 4.03 8.29
CA ASP A 130 -17.82 3.25 8.05
C ASP A 130 -17.55 1.77 8.40
N PRO A 131 -18.13 1.25 9.50
CA PRO A 131 -17.92 -0.14 9.92
C PRO A 131 -18.51 -1.18 8.96
N GLU A 132 -19.40 -0.78 8.04
CA GLU A 132 -19.94 -1.63 6.98
C GLU A 132 -19.20 -1.47 5.65
N GLY A 133 -18.38 -0.42 5.49
CA GLY A 133 -17.56 -0.17 4.31
C GLY A 133 -16.31 -1.03 4.29
N ILE A 134 -15.81 -1.40 3.09
CA ILE A 134 -14.57 -2.16 2.98
C ILE A 134 -13.38 -1.41 3.59
N PRO A 135 -12.39 -2.12 4.17
CA PRO A 135 -11.16 -1.50 4.72
C PRO A 135 -10.18 -1.09 3.62
N GLY A 136 -10.39 -1.55 2.38
CA GLY A 136 -9.35 -1.55 1.36
C GLY A 136 -8.30 -2.62 1.58
N GLY A 137 -7.65 -3.02 0.49
CA GLY A 137 -6.68 -4.10 0.52
C GLY A 137 -5.55 -3.91 -0.53
N SER A 138 -4.66 -4.83 -0.44
CA SER A 138 -4.62 -5.99 0.44
C SER A 138 -4.09 -5.69 1.86
N THR A 139 -3.48 -4.54 2.15
CA THR A 139 -2.92 -4.17 3.48
C THR A 139 -4.03 -3.67 4.42
N SER A 140 -5.11 -4.45 4.59
CA SER A 140 -6.32 -4.05 5.33
C SER A 140 -6.04 -3.86 6.83
N GLY A 141 -5.49 -4.87 7.49
CA GLY A 141 -5.15 -4.79 8.91
C GLY A 141 -4.12 -3.71 9.21
N GLY A 142 -3.09 -3.58 8.35
CA GLY A 142 -2.06 -2.55 8.50
C GLY A 142 -2.63 -1.12 8.47
N ALA A 143 -3.52 -0.82 7.51
CA ALA A 143 -4.17 0.50 7.46
C ALA A 143 -4.97 0.79 8.73
N LEU A 144 -5.72 -0.21 9.24
CA LEU A 144 -6.50 -0.02 10.45
C LEU A 144 -5.63 0.16 11.70
N THR A 145 -4.45 -0.49 11.80
CA THR A 145 -3.58 -0.26 12.95
C THR A 145 -3.11 1.19 13.04
N VAL A 146 -2.83 1.82 11.89
CA VAL A 146 -2.44 3.24 11.84
C VAL A 146 -3.64 4.16 12.09
N ALA A 147 -4.74 3.92 11.37
CA ALA A 147 -5.93 4.77 11.46
C ALA A 147 -6.60 4.77 12.84
N LEU A 148 -6.50 3.66 13.59
CA LEU A 148 -6.98 3.53 14.97
C LEU A 148 -5.94 3.98 16.02
N GLY A 149 -4.75 4.43 15.61
CA GLY A 149 -3.69 4.85 16.52
C GLY A 149 -3.13 3.72 17.39
N LEU A 150 -3.06 2.50 16.85
CA LEU A 150 -2.44 1.33 17.48
C LEU A 150 -0.96 1.24 17.11
N ALA A 151 -0.61 1.65 15.90
CA ALA A 151 0.75 1.73 15.40
C ALA A 151 0.99 3.09 14.71
N ASP A 152 2.25 3.53 14.65
CA ASP A 152 2.64 4.77 13.98
C ASP A 152 2.78 4.55 12.46
N ILE A 153 3.22 3.35 12.08
CA ILE A 153 3.51 2.95 10.69
C ILE A 153 2.97 1.54 10.45
N ALA A 154 2.49 1.28 9.25
CA ALA A 154 2.28 -0.08 8.77
C ALA A 154 3.20 -0.40 7.58
N LEU A 155 3.82 -1.57 7.59
CA LEU A 155 4.51 -2.11 6.43
C LEU A 155 3.51 -2.82 5.52
N GLY A 156 3.40 -2.37 4.29
CA GLY A 156 2.53 -2.94 3.27
C GLY A 156 3.29 -3.39 2.02
N THR A 157 2.58 -4.05 1.11
CA THR A 157 3.04 -4.34 -0.25
C THR A 157 2.02 -3.86 -1.25
N ASP A 158 2.47 -3.44 -2.43
CA ASP A 158 1.64 -2.89 -3.49
C ASP A 158 1.97 -3.57 -4.83
N THR A 159 1.06 -4.40 -5.32
CA THR A 159 1.14 -5.11 -6.59
C THR A 159 0.20 -4.49 -7.63
N GLY A 160 -0.92 -3.94 -7.18
CA GLY A 160 -1.93 -3.27 -8.00
C GLY A 160 -2.59 -2.09 -7.27
N GLY A 161 -2.07 -1.71 -6.09
CA GLY A 161 -2.64 -0.64 -5.27
C GLY A 161 -2.68 -0.92 -3.78
N SER A 162 -2.13 -2.05 -3.34
CA SER A 162 -2.38 -2.60 -1.99
C SER A 162 -1.73 -1.83 -0.81
N VAL A 163 -0.99 -0.75 -1.07
CA VAL A 163 -0.61 0.28 -0.09
C VAL A 163 -1.53 1.49 -0.24
N ARG A 164 -1.74 1.95 -1.47
CA ARG A 164 -2.45 3.19 -1.79
C ARG A 164 -3.95 3.09 -1.57
N ILE A 165 -4.60 1.97 -1.93
CA ILE A 165 -6.04 1.77 -1.76
C ILE A 165 -6.45 1.82 -0.28
N PRO A 166 -5.89 0.99 0.62
CA PRO A 166 -6.27 1.03 2.03
C PRO A 166 -5.89 2.35 2.70
N SER A 167 -4.82 3.03 2.26
CA SER A 167 -4.49 4.38 2.73
C SER A 167 -5.55 5.39 2.31
N ALA A 168 -5.99 5.38 1.05
CA ALA A 168 -7.01 6.29 0.55
C ALA A 168 -8.35 6.14 1.31
N ILE A 169 -8.77 4.90 1.57
CA ILE A 169 -10.03 4.59 2.26
C ILE A 169 -9.98 5.03 3.73
N ASN A 170 -8.83 4.90 4.40
CA ASN A 170 -8.71 5.17 5.83
C ASN A 170 -8.06 6.53 6.16
N GLY A 171 -7.92 7.43 5.17
CA GLY A 171 -7.41 8.79 5.39
C GLY A 171 -5.93 8.84 5.72
N LEU A 172 -5.13 7.92 5.19
CA LEU A 172 -3.70 7.78 5.45
C LEU A 172 -2.85 8.17 4.25
N TYR A 173 -1.55 8.32 4.51
CA TYR A 173 -0.50 8.44 3.48
C TYR A 173 0.03 7.06 3.16
N GLY A 174 -0.09 6.65 1.89
CA GLY A 174 0.41 5.36 1.41
C GLY A 174 1.37 5.53 0.26
N TYR A 175 2.62 5.12 0.45
CA TYR A 175 3.65 5.30 -0.55
C TYR A 175 4.06 3.98 -1.21
N LYS A 176 3.91 3.93 -2.54
CA LYS A 176 4.44 2.88 -3.40
C LYS A 176 5.71 3.39 -4.09
N PRO A 177 6.91 3.06 -3.61
CA PRO A 177 8.14 3.46 -4.28
C PRO A 177 8.36 2.73 -5.60
N SER A 178 9.36 3.13 -6.34
CA SER A 178 9.89 2.36 -7.46
C SER A 178 10.36 0.99 -6.99
N ARG A 179 10.10 -0.06 -7.77
CA ARG A 179 10.28 -1.46 -7.37
C ARG A 179 11.71 -1.82 -6.92
N LEU A 180 12.73 -1.12 -7.43
CA LEU A 180 14.14 -1.44 -7.14
C LEU A 180 14.70 -0.84 -5.84
N TRP A 181 13.92 -0.05 -5.09
CA TRP A 181 14.41 0.58 -3.85
C TRP A 181 14.60 -0.40 -2.70
N MET A 182 13.85 -1.49 -2.68
CA MET A 182 13.90 -2.50 -1.63
C MET A 182 14.00 -3.90 -2.23
N SER A 183 14.78 -4.77 -1.58
CA SER A 183 14.81 -6.18 -1.93
C SER A 183 13.46 -6.84 -1.62
N GLY A 184 12.98 -7.67 -2.52
CA GLY A 184 11.84 -8.56 -2.28
C GLY A 184 12.22 -9.86 -1.55
N GLU A 185 13.48 -10.04 -1.18
CA GLU A 185 13.93 -11.25 -0.48
C GLU A 185 13.37 -11.28 0.95
N GLY A 186 12.77 -12.40 1.34
CA GLY A 186 12.09 -12.54 2.62
C GLY A 186 10.75 -11.80 2.68
N ILE A 187 10.20 -11.39 1.53
CA ILE A 187 8.82 -10.91 1.41
C ILE A 187 8.05 -11.91 0.54
N HIS A 188 7.00 -12.51 1.10
CA HIS A 188 6.21 -13.51 0.40
C HIS A 188 5.51 -12.89 -0.81
N PRO A 189 5.78 -13.35 -2.05
CA PRO A 189 5.35 -12.64 -3.26
C PRO A 189 3.92 -12.99 -3.67
N LEU A 190 3.25 -12.03 -4.32
CA LEU A 190 2.11 -12.27 -5.21
C LEU A 190 2.57 -12.32 -6.68
N ALA A 191 3.25 -11.28 -7.13
CA ALA A 191 3.79 -11.17 -8.48
C ALA A 191 5.09 -10.34 -8.46
N LYS A 192 6.24 -11.02 -8.52
CA LYS A 192 7.58 -10.42 -8.34
C LYS A 192 7.88 -9.26 -9.29
N SER A 193 7.29 -9.29 -10.50
CA SER A 193 7.51 -8.22 -11.47
C SER A 193 6.72 -6.94 -11.17
N PHE A 194 5.80 -6.98 -10.17
CA PHE A 194 4.96 -5.85 -9.75
C PHE A 194 5.15 -5.48 -8.27
N ASP A 195 5.40 -6.48 -7.42
CA ASP A 195 5.44 -6.31 -5.96
C ASP A 195 6.42 -5.24 -5.53
N THR A 196 5.93 -4.34 -4.67
CA THR A 196 6.72 -3.27 -4.09
C THR A 196 6.39 -3.16 -2.61
N ALA A 197 7.38 -3.17 -1.73
CA ALA A 197 7.19 -2.84 -0.32
C ALA A 197 6.96 -1.34 -0.17
N GLY A 198 6.09 -0.92 0.76
CA GLY A 198 5.82 0.49 0.99
C GLY A 198 5.16 0.75 2.34
N PRO A 199 5.36 1.93 2.93
CA PRO A 199 4.78 2.32 4.20
C PRO A 199 3.38 2.92 4.04
N LEU A 200 2.56 2.75 5.11
CA LEU A 200 1.37 3.52 5.40
C LEU A 200 1.58 4.26 6.71
N ALA A 201 1.22 5.53 6.78
CA ALA A 201 1.37 6.36 7.99
C ALA A 201 0.25 7.40 8.11
N GLY A 202 0.07 7.94 9.31
CA GLY A 202 -0.95 8.96 9.60
C GLY A 202 -0.57 10.37 9.12
N ASP A 203 0.69 10.62 8.79
CA ASP A 203 1.18 11.88 8.26
C ASP A 203 2.28 11.67 7.22
N LEU A 204 2.49 12.69 6.38
CA LEU A 204 3.43 12.63 5.26
C LEU A 204 4.88 12.46 5.71
N GLN A 205 5.29 13.15 6.78
CA GLN A 205 6.68 13.10 7.22
C GLN A 205 7.04 11.72 7.76
N THR A 206 6.15 11.09 8.53
CA THR A 206 6.31 9.71 9.01
C THR A 206 6.36 8.72 7.83
N ALA A 207 5.53 8.88 6.80
CA ALA A 207 5.58 8.04 5.60
C ALA A 207 6.91 8.18 4.86
N ILE A 208 7.44 9.41 4.73
CA ILE A 208 8.75 9.68 4.12
C ILE A 208 9.88 9.04 4.94
N THR A 209 9.89 9.27 6.25
CA THR A 209 10.93 8.71 7.15
C THR A 209 10.91 7.18 7.13
N ALA A 210 9.72 6.57 7.13
CA ALA A 210 9.57 5.12 7.01
C ALA A 210 10.18 4.62 5.67
N PHE A 211 9.86 5.28 4.55
CA PHE A 211 10.45 4.93 3.25
C PHE A 211 11.98 5.07 3.25
N GLU A 212 12.53 6.17 3.78
CA GLU A 212 13.97 6.39 3.85
C GLU A 212 14.68 5.26 4.59
N VAL A 213 14.13 4.83 5.73
CA VAL A 213 14.65 3.71 6.51
C VAL A 213 14.50 2.39 5.75
N MET A 214 13.33 2.08 5.21
CA MET A 214 13.07 0.85 4.45
C MET A 214 14.00 0.73 3.25
N ALA A 215 14.23 1.83 2.52
CA ALA A 215 15.08 1.88 1.34
C ALA A 215 16.59 2.01 1.67
N GLY A 216 16.93 2.42 2.89
CA GLY A 216 18.31 2.78 3.24
C GLY A 216 18.82 3.99 2.46
N LYS A 217 17.95 4.97 2.20
CA LYS A 217 18.20 6.18 1.43
C LYS A 217 17.65 7.39 2.17
N THR A 218 18.19 8.55 1.87
CA THR A 218 17.70 9.82 2.43
C THR A 218 17.19 10.70 1.30
N LEU A 219 16.02 11.29 1.50
CA LEU A 219 15.43 12.27 0.60
C LEU A 219 16.32 13.53 0.60
N PRO A 220 16.94 13.91 -0.52
CA PRO A 220 17.79 15.10 -0.58
C PRO A 220 17.02 16.35 -0.14
N ALA A 221 17.71 17.29 0.51
CA ALA A 221 17.15 18.61 0.75
C ALA A 221 16.94 19.34 -0.59
N GLN A 222 15.88 20.13 -0.69
CA GLN A 222 15.71 21.05 -1.82
C GLN A 222 16.31 22.41 -1.46
N ASP A 223 17.34 22.82 -2.19
CA ASP A 223 17.98 24.14 -2.00
C ASP A 223 17.20 25.24 -2.71
N GLY A 224 17.13 26.41 -2.07
CA GLY A 224 16.54 27.62 -2.65
C GLY A 224 15.01 27.68 -2.61
N LYS A 225 14.45 28.74 -3.26
CA LYS A 225 13.00 28.89 -3.43
C LYS A 225 12.52 27.93 -4.54
N PRO A 226 11.65 26.98 -4.23
CA PRO A 226 11.24 25.99 -5.23
C PRO A 226 10.43 26.66 -6.36
N ALA A 227 10.80 26.34 -7.61
CA ALA A 227 10.02 26.74 -8.79
C ALA A 227 8.62 26.11 -8.78
N PRO A 228 7.63 26.68 -9.49
CA PRO A 228 6.34 26.01 -9.71
C PRO A 228 6.54 24.56 -10.20
N ILE A 229 5.71 23.63 -9.70
CA ILE A 229 5.73 22.24 -10.17
C ILE A 229 4.99 22.19 -11.50
N LYS A 230 5.53 21.47 -12.47
CA LYS A 230 4.81 21.09 -13.70
C LYS A 230 4.04 19.80 -13.43
N ILE A 231 2.73 19.88 -13.42
CA ILE A 231 1.83 18.81 -13.01
C ILE A 231 1.04 18.29 -14.22
N GLY A 232 1.21 17.02 -14.55
CA GLY A 232 0.37 16.35 -15.54
C GLY A 232 -0.99 15.98 -14.95
N VAL A 233 -2.07 16.31 -15.66
CA VAL A 233 -3.44 15.93 -15.32
C VAL A 233 -3.96 15.02 -16.43
N PRO A 234 -4.32 13.75 -16.14
CA PRO A 234 -4.81 12.84 -17.17
C PRO A 234 -6.10 13.33 -17.84
N ALA A 235 -6.14 13.35 -19.16
CA ALA A 235 -7.36 13.63 -19.95
C ALA A 235 -8.39 12.50 -19.85
N HIS A 236 -7.90 11.26 -19.75
CA HIS A 236 -8.66 10.01 -19.79
C HIS A 236 -8.15 9.01 -18.75
N ALA A 237 -8.63 7.78 -18.82
CA ALA A 237 -8.26 6.65 -17.97
C ALA A 237 -8.58 6.88 -16.49
N PHE A 238 -7.76 7.64 -15.76
CA PHE A 238 -7.91 7.87 -14.32
C PHE A 238 -9.14 8.68 -13.92
N VAL A 239 -9.66 9.50 -14.84
CA VAL A 239 -10.74 10.48 -14.56
C VAL A 239 -12.06 10.13 -15.23
N ASN A 240 -12.14 9.02 -15.96
CA ASN A 240 -13.39 8.52 -16.50
C ASN A 240 -14.20 7.81 -15.41
N ASP A 241 -15.52 7.85 -15.51
CA ASP A 241 -16.46 7.14 -14.63
C ASP A 241 -16.11 7.28 -13.14
N LEU A 242 -15.87 8.52 -12.69
CA LEU A 242 -15.69 8.84 -11.29
C LEU A 242 -17.03 9.06 -10.62
N ASP A 243 -17.14 8.64 -9.34
CA ASP A 243 -18.23 9.10 -8.48
C ASP A 243 -18.25 10.64 -8.43
N ASP A 244 -19.41 11.25 -8.31
CA ASP A 244 -19.59 12.70 -8.28
C ASP A 244 -18.75 13.37 -7.19
N ARG A 245 -18.66 12.74 -6.01
CA ARG A 245 -17.84 13.22 -4.90
C ARG A 245 -16.35 13.19 -5.24
N VAL A 246 -15.85 12.09 -5.82
CA VAL A 246 -14.44 11.96 -6.20
C VAL A 246 -14.08 12.98 -7.28
N ARG A 247 -14.98 13.21 -8.23
CA ARG A 247 -14.80 14.24 -9.27
C ARG A 247 -14.72 15.63 -8.65
N ALA A 248 -15.69 16.00 -7.81
CA ALA A 248 -15.73 17.30 -7.17
C ALA A 248 -14.47 17.57 -6.32
N ASP A 249 -14.02 16.56 -5.55
CA ASP A 249 -12.80 16.68 -4.74
C ASP A 249 -11.56 16.86 -5.64
N PHE A 250 -11.46 16.14 -6.76
CA PHE A 250 -10.34 16.26 -7.68
C PHE A 250 -10.33 17.62 -8.41
N ASP A 251 -11.47 18.09 -8.89
CA ASP A 251 -11.60 19.39 -9.53
C ASP A 251 -11.21 20.54 -8.57
N ALA A 252 -11.63 20.43 -7.30
CA ALA A 252 -11.24 21.37 -6.25
C ALA A 252 -9.72 21.36 -5.97
N VAL A 253 -9.09 20.17 -5.99
CA VAL A 253 -7.63 20.04 -5.87
C VAL A 253 -6.93 20.72 -7.06
N CYS A 254 -7.35 20.42 -8.28
CA CYS A 254 -6.77 21.05 -9.48
C CYS A 254 -6.87 22.59 -9.40
N LYS A 255 -8.02 23.10 -8.97
CA LYS A 255 -8.19 24.55 -8.79
C LYS A 255 -7.23 25.12 -7.73
N LYS A 256 -7.12 24.50 -6.54
CA LYS A 256 -6.20 24.94 -5.48
C LYS A 256 -4.74 24.97 -5.97
N LEU A 257 -4.31 23.97 -6.72
CA LEU A 257 -2.93 23.88 -7.25
C LEU A 257 -2.66 24.96 -8.30
N ASN A 258 -3.63 25.24 -9.17
CA ASN A 258 -3.54 26.33 -10.14
C ASN A 258 -3.49 27.71 -9.44
N ASP A 259 -4.36 27.94 -8.46
CA ASP A 259 -4.39 29.18 -7.67
C ASP A 259 -3.08 29.39 -6.86
N ALA A 260 -2.41 28.31 -6.46
CA ALA A 260 -1.09 28.34 -5.82
C ALA A 260 0.07 28.58 -6.81
N GLY A 261 -0.22 28.71 -8.10
CA GLY A 261 0.75 29.04 -9.15
C GLY A 261 1.51 27.83 -9.71
N HIS A 262 1.02 26.60 -9.50
CA HIS A 262 1.54 25.42 -10.17
C HIS A 262 1.06 25.38 -11.63
N GLN A 263 1.83 24.69 -12.50
CA GLN A 263 1.51 24.57 -13.92
C GLN A 263 0.82 23.22 -14.18
N LEU A 264 -0.49 23.26 -14.44
CA LEU A 264 -1.27 22.07 -14.78
C LEU A 264 -1.32 21.92 -16.31
N THR A 265 -0.91 20.74 -16.81
CA THR A 265 -0.91 20.40 -18.23
C THR A 265 -1.67 19.08 -18.43
N GLU A 266 -2.59 19.07 -19.37
CA GLU A 266 -3.28 17.84 -19.75
C GLU A 266 -2.31 16.86 -20.41
N ILE A 267 -2.35 15.58 -19.99
CA ILE A 267 -1.55 14.49 -20.56
C ILE A 267 -2.47 13.35 -20.99
N ASP A 268 -2.18 12.75 -22.14
CA ASP A 268 -2.93 11.58 -22.62
C ASP A 268 -2.30 10.28 -22.10
N LEU A 269 -3.06 9.58 -21.26
CA LEU A 269 -2.73 8.29 -20.71
C LEU A 269 -3.78 7.21 -21.05
N GLY A 270 -4.57 7.43 -22.11
CA GLY A 270 -5.64 6.52 -22.56
C GLY A 270 -5.14 5.09 -22.82
N PHE A 271 -3.91 4.96 -23.33
CA PHE A 271 -3.27 3.67 -23.58
C PHE A 271 -3.15 2.77 -22.31
N LEU A 272 -3.17 3.34 -21.11
CA LEU A 272 -3.14 2.54 -19.87
C LEU A 272 -4.43 1.74 -19.69
N ALA A 273 -5.58 2.35 -20.00
CA ALA A 273 -6.87 1.67 -19.95
C ALA A 273 -6.97 0.58 -21.02
N GLU A 274 -6.48 0.86 -22.24
CA GLU A 274 -6.45 -0.10 -23.36
C GLU A 274 -5.60 -1.34 -23.04
N ASN A 275 -4.55 -1.17 -22.25
CA ASN A 275 -3.61 -2.23 -21.88
C ASN A 275 -3.83 -2.79 -20.45
N ALA A 276 -4.91 -2.41 -19.76
CA ALA A 276 -5.17 -2.82 -18.37
C ALA A 276 -5.24 -4.34 -18.17
N VAL A 277 -5.64 -5.10 -19.20
CA VAL A 277 -5.70 -6.57 -19.15
C VAL A 277 -4.33 -7.22 -18.91
N ILE A 278 -3.24 -6.55 -19.27
CA ILE A 278 -1.86 -7.04 -19.06
C ILE A 278 -1.59 -7.29 -17.57
N ASN A 279 -2.05 -6.40 -16.69
CA ASN A 279 -1.93 -6.62 -15.23
C ASN A 279 -2.58 -7.94 -14.81
N LYS A 280 -3.82 -8.21 -15.28
CA LYS A 280 -4.54 -9.44 -14.96
C LYS A 280 -3.78 -10.68 -15.44
N ILE A 281 -3.27 -10.64 -16.68
CA ILE A 281 -2.52 -11.74 -17.29
C ILE A 281 -1.24 -12.04 -16.47
N LEU A 282 -0.40 -11.04 -16.28
CA LEU A 282 0.90 -11.23 -15.65
C LEU A 282 0.80 -11.55 -14.17
N VAL A 283 -0.07 -10.88 -13.42
CA VAL A 283 -0.24 -11.17 -11.97
C VAL A 283 -0.82 -12.57 -11.78
N ALA A 284 -1.81 -12.98 -12.59
CA ALA A 284 -2.36 -14.33 -12.51
C ALA A 284 -1.31 -15.40 -12.84
N ALA A 285 -0.49 -15.19 -13.88
CA ALA A 285 0.55 -16.12 -14.27
C ALA A 285 1.65 -16.27 -13.21
N GLU A 286 2.08 -15.18 -12.61
CA GLU A 286 3.09 -15.23 -11.56
C GLU A 286 2.55 -15.86 -10.27
N ALA A 287 1.32 -15.55 -9.87
CA ALA A 287 0.65 -16.20 -8.75
C ALA A 287 0.44 -17.70 -9.01
N HIS A 288 0.00 -18.09 -10.21
CA HIS A 288 -0.13 -19.49 -10.63
C HIS A 288 1.18 -20.25 -10.50
N LYS A 289 2.29 -19.65 -10.95
CA LYS A 289 3.63 -20.26 -10.82
C LYS A 289 3.98 -20.57 -9.35
N ILE A 290 3.51 -19.78 -8.41
CA ILE A 290 3.76 -19.96 -6.98
C ILE A 290 2.87 -21.06 -6.41
N TYR A 291 1.57 -21.06 -6.73
CA TYR A 291 0.54 -21.81 -6.01
C TYR A 291 -0.11 -22.96 -6.77
N SER A 292 0.17 -23.17 -8.07
CA SER A 292 -0.53 -24.17 -8.87
C SER A 292 -0.44 -25.60 -8.30
N ARG A 293 0.64 -25.94 -7.61
CA ARG A 293 0.81 -27.24 -6.94
C ARG A 293 -0.11 -27.44 -5.74
N ASP A 294 -0.60 -26.34 -5.18
CA ASP A 294 -1.41 -26.31 -3.97
C ASP A 294 -2.90 -26.05 -4.27
N PHE A 295 -3.31 -25.93 -5.55
CA PHE A 295 -4.69 -25.64 -5.95
C PHE A 295 -5.70 -26.61 -5.37
N LYS A 296 -5.39 -27.90 -5.32
CA LYS A 296 -6.27 -28.91 -4.70
C LYS A 296 -6.48 -28.67 -3.20
N ALA A 297 -5.46 -28.22 -2.49
CA ALA A 297 -5.59 -27.83 -1.08
C ALA A 297 -6.39 -26.53 -0.94
N LEU A 298 -6.12 -25.55 -1.81
CA LEU A 298 -6.82 -24.26 -1.81
C LEU A 298 -8.31 -24.38 -2.13
N GLU A 299 -8.76 -25.40 -2.88
CA GLU A 299 -10.20 -25.71 -3.05
C GLU A 299 -10.92 -25.95 -1.72
N THR A 300 -10.19 -26.43 -0.71
CA THR A 300 -10.76 -26.77 0.59
C THR A 300 -10.52 -25.67 1.63
N CYS A 301 -9.33 -25.03 1.60
CA CYS A 301 -8.91 -24.12 2.66
C CYS A 301 -8.64 -22.69 2.19
N GLY A 302 -8.71 -22.37 0.90
CA GLY A 302 -8.43 -21.06 0.34
C GLY A 302 -9.67 -20.17 0.17
N ASP A 303 -9.44 -18.90 -0.12
CA ASP A 303 -10.49 -18.00 -0.61
C ASP A 303 -10.83 -18.35 -2.08
N PRO A 304 -12.06 -18.77 -2.39
CA PRO A 304 -12.43 -19.17 -3.75
C PRO A 304 -12.28 -18.03 -4.77
N ARG A 305 -12.44 -16.77 -4.34
CA ARG A 305 -12.25 -15.59 -5.20
C ARG A 305 -10.80 -15.46 -5.64
N VAL A 306 -9.87 -15.67 -4.70
CA VAL A 306 -8.41 -15.64 -4.95
C VAL A 306 -7.99 -16.81 -5.82
N LEU A 307 -8.47 -18.03 -5.52
CA LEU A 307 -8.17 -19.22 -6.31
C LEU A 307 -8.65 -19.09 -7.77
N ASN A 308 -9.86 -18.56 -7.99
CA ASN A 308 -10.39 -18.34 -9.34
C ASN A 308 -9.53 -17.33 -10.13
N ARG A 309 -9.01 -16.30 -9.47
CA ARG A 309 -8.10 -15.33 -10.11
C ARG A 309 -6.78 -15.97 -10.50
N MET A 310 -6.22 -16.86 -9.68
CA MET A 310 -5.01 -17.62 -10.01
C MET A 310 -5.25 -18.58 -11.18
N ARG A 311 -6.41 -19.28 -11.18
CA ARG A 311 -6.80 -20.22 -12.24
C ARG A 311 -7.05 -19.57 -13.61
N PHE A 312 -7.25 -18.26 -13.65
CA PHE A 312 -7.29 -17.55 -14.94
C PHE A 312 -6.05 -17.85 -15.78
N ALA A 313 -4.89 -18.09 -15.15
CA ALA A 313 -3.67 -18.46 -15.86
C ALA A 313 -3.75 -19.84 -16.56
N ASP A 314 -4.66 -20.75 -16.17
CA ASP A 314 -4.89 -22.02 -16.87
C ASP A 314 -5.45 -21.80 -18.29
N THR A 315 -6.00 -20.63 -18.57
CA THR A 315 -6.55 -20.25 -19.90
C THR A 315 -5.52 -19.60 -20.81
N LEU A 316 -4.30 -19.32 -20.32
CA LEU A 316 -3.28 -18.57 -21.03
C LEU A 316 -2.26 -19.51 -21.69
N SER A 317 -1.87 -19.21 -22.92
CA SER A 317 -0.76 -19.86 -23.60
C SER A 317 0.58 -19.19 -23.25
N ALA A 318 1.69 -19.89 -23.55
CA ALA A 318 3.02 -19.27 -23.45
C ALA A 318 3.18 -18.04 -24.37
N ALA A 319 2.53 -18.02 -25.52
CA ALA A 319 2.53 -16.86 -26.43
C ALA A 319 1.84 -15.66 -25.79
N ASP A 320 0.69 -15.85 -25.12
CA ASP A 320 -0.01 -14.76 -24.43
C ASP A 320 0.88 -14.11 -23.36
N LEU A 321 1.68 -14.90 -22.65
CA LEU A 321 2.60 -14.40 -21.62
C LEU A 321 3.77 -13.61 -22.24
N ILE A 322 4.37 -14.12 -23.31
CA ILE A 322 5.46 -13.44 -24.02
C ILE A 322 4.95 -12.09 -24.54
N ASP A 323 3.78 -12.08 -25.19
CA ASP A 323 3.16 -10.87 -25.70
C ASP A 323 2.81 -9.88 -24.58
N ALA A 324 2.30 -10.36 -23.44
CA ALA A 324 1.98 -9.50 -22.30
C ALA A 324 3.23 -8.83 -21.68
N TYR A 325 4.35 -9.55 -21.56
CA TYR A 325 5.60 -8.95 -21.09
C TYR A 325 6.17 -7.93 -22.10
N ALA A 326 6.13 -8.24 -23.40
CA ALA A 326 6.55 -7.30 -24.46
C ALA A 326 5.70 -6.03 -24.43
N LYS A 327 4.38 -6.15 -24.44
CA LYS A 327 3.45 -5.01 -24.35
C LYS A 327 3.64 -4.20 -23.08
N ARG A 328 3.92 -4.84 -21.93
CA ARG A 328 4.23 -4.08 -20.72
C ARG A 328 5.46 -3.21 -20.88
N THR A 329 6.48 -3.69 -21.57
CA THR A 329 7.69 -2.90 -21.87
C THR A 329 7.34 -1.67 -22.69
N ASP A 330 6.47 -1.83 -23.71
CA ASP A 330 6.00 -0.71 -24.53
C ASP A 330 5.19 0.29 -23.69
N VAL A 331 4.28 -0.19 -22.83
CA VAL A 331 3.48 0.66 -21.93
C VAL A 331 4.37 1.49 -20.99
N ILE A 332 5.43 0.90 -20.44
CA ILE A 332 6.40 1.62 -19.58
C ILE A 332 7.09 2.74 -20.39
N ALA A 333 7.50 2.45 -21.62
CA ALA A 333 8.13 3.43 -22.50
C ALA A 333 7.14 4.55 -22.89
N MET A 334 5.90 4.21 -23.23
CA MET A 334 4.84 5.19 -23.55
C MET A 334 4.55 6.09 -22.35
N PHE A 335 4.46 5.52 -21.13
CA PHE A 335 4.26 6.31 -19.93
C PHE A 335 5.42 7.26 -19.67
N SER A 336 6.66 6.80 -19.81
CA SER A 336 7.84 7.64 -19.67
C SER A 336 7.86 8.80 -20.68
N SER A 337 7.43 8.54 -21.92
CA SER A 337 7.30 9.57 -22.95
C SER A 337 6.20 10.60 -22.63
N ALA A 338 5.03 10.14 -22.17
CA ALA A 338 3.93 11.04 -21.81
C ALA A 338 4.25 11.94 -20.61
N MET A 339 5.17 11.50 -19.75
CA MET A 339 5.61 12.24 -18.55
C MET A 339 6.81 13.17 -18.82
N ALA A 340 7.36 13.23 -20.03
CA ALA A 340 8.65 13.90 -20.31
C ALA A 340 8.64 15.42 -20.00
N ASP A 341 7.50 16.09 -20.13
CA ASP A 341 7.38 17.54 -19.97
C ASP A 341 6.82 17.97 -18.60
N VAL A 342 6.55 17.01 -17.70
CA VAL A 342 6.00 17.25 -16.35
C VAL A 342 6.89 16.66 -15.27
N ASP A 343 6.88 17.27 -14.09
CA ASP A 343 7.65 16.79 -12.94
C ASP A 343 6.96 15.58 -12.27
N VAL A 344 5.63 15.67 -12.15
CA VAL A 344 4.75 14.64 -11.59
C VAL A 344 3.39 14.69 -12.28
N MET A 345 2.62 13.61 -12.18
CA MET A 345 1.20 13.63 -12.48
C MET A 345 0.36 13.55 -11.21
N ILE A 346 -0.88 13.99 -11.29
CA ILE A 346 -1.88 13.81 -10.23
C ILE A 346 -3.14 13.14 -10.78
N SER A 347 -3.81 12.35 -9.94
CA SER A 347 -5.11 11.76 -10.24
C SER A 347 -5.86 11.44 -8.96
N PRO A 348 -7.18 11.16 -9.00
CA PRO A 348 -7.82 10.50 -7.88
C PRO A 348 -7.16 9.15 -7.60
N THR A 349 -6.90 8.81 -6.34
CA THR A 349 -6.35 7.49 -5.99
C THR A 349 -7.35 6.39 -6.35
N LEU A 350 -8.63 6.61 -6.05
CA LEU A 350 -9.73 5.70 -6.32
C LEU A 350 -10.77 6.37 -7.21
N PRO A 351 -11.47 5.62 -8.08
CA PRO A 351 -12.52 6.18 -8.93
C PRO A 351 -13.85 6.39 -8.19
N MET A 352 -14.00 5.78 -7.03
CA MET A 352 -15.22 5.80 -6.22
C MET A 352 -14.91 5.78 -4.74
N MET A 353 -15.85 6.18 -3.92
CA MET A 353 -15.76 6.02 -2.47
C MET A 353 -15.83 4.53 -2.09
N ALA A 354 -15.43 4.19 -0.85
CA ALA A 354 -15.42 2.81 -0.39
C ALA A 354 -16.84 2.18 -0.44
N PRO A 355 -17.07 1.10 -1.22
CA PRO A 355 -18.35 0.41 -1.22
C PRO A 355 -18.56 -0.37 0.09
N LYS A 356 -19.80 -0.77 0.34
CA LYS A 356 -20.13 -1.63 1.48
C LYS A 356 -19.56 -3.04 1.29
N ILE A 357 -19.17 -3.69 2.40
CA ILE A 357 -18.69 -5.09 2.40
C ILE A 357 -19.70 -6.01 1.70
N ALA A 358 -21.00 -5.91 2.03
CA ALA A 358 -22.04 -6.72 1.43
C ALA A 358 -22.20 -6.51 -0.09
N GLU A 359 -21.99 -5.28 -0.58
CA GLU A 359 -22.01 -5.00 -2.02
C GLU A 359 -20.84 -5.68 -2.74
N VAL A 360 -19.65 -5.63 -2.11
CA VAL A 360 -18.45 -6.27 -2.66
C VAL A 360 -18.57 -7.80 -2.62
N GLU A 361 -19.17 -8.37 -1.59
CA GLU A 361 -19.44 -9.82 -1.56
C GLU A 361 -20.40 -10.26 -2.65
N ALA A 362 -21.39 -9.43 -2.98
CA ALA A 362 -22.37 -9.71 -4.03
C ALA A 362 -21.81 -9.53 -5.46
N ASP A 363 -20.86 -8.60 -5.67
CA ASP A 363 -20.31 -8.26 -6.98
C ASP A 363 -18.79 -8.01 -6.90
N PHE A 364 -18.08 -9.05 -6.42
CA PHE A 364 -16.66 -8.96 -6.12
C PHE A 364 -15.82 -8.58 -7.32
N ASP A 365 -16.01 -9.21 -8.46
CA ASP A 365 -15.10 -9.03 -9.60
C ASP A 365 -15.16 -7.60 -10.14
N ARG A 366 -16.36 -7.03 -10.28
CA ARG A 366 -16.53 -5.67 -10.77
C ARG A 366 -16.01 -4.64 -9.76
N LEU A 367 -16.42 -4.74 -8.48
CA LEU A 367 -16.04 -3.76 -7.48
C LEU A 367 -14.55 -3.83 -7.14
N ASN A 368 -13.97 -5.03 -7.08
CA ASN A 368 -12.52 -5.18 -6.92
C ASN A 368 -11.74 -4.61 -8.12
N ALA A 369 -12.22 -4.80 -9.34
CA ALA A 369 -11.61 -4.20 -10.53
C ALA A 369 -11.70 -2.67 -10.50
N MET A 370 -12.83 -2.10 -10.08
CA MET A 370 -13.02 -0.66 -9.93
C MET A 370 -12.07 -0.09 -8.87
N MET A 371 -11.95 -0.71 -7.70
CA MET A 371 -11.04 -0.27 -6.63
C MET A 371 -9.57 -0.32 -7.06
N LEU A 372 -9.19 -1.26 -7.91
CA LEU A 372 -7.82 -1.41 -8.43
C LEU A 372 -7.53 -0.49 -9.63
N ARG A 373 -8.52 0.04 -10.32
CA ARG A 373 -8.39 0.67 -11.64
C ARG A 373 -7.25 1.68 -11.71
N ASN A 374 -7.35 2.76 -10.96
CA ASN A 374 -6.40 3.88 -11.04
C ASN A 374 -5.00 3.48 -10.53
N THR A 375 -4.96 2.74 -9.44
CA THR A 375 -3.68 2.34 -8.83
C THR A 375 -2.93 1.34 -9.68
N SER A 376 -3.62 0.38 -10.33
CA SER A 376 -2.99 -0.67 -11.13
C SER A 376 -2.37 -0.14 -12.43
N TYR A 377 -2.86 0.97 -12.98
CA TYR A 377 -2.23 1.63 -14.12
C TYR A 377 -0.78 2.03 -13.82
N LEU A 378 -0.52 2.49 -12.60
CA LEU A 378 0.84 2.86 -12.17
C LEU A 378 1.72 1.64 -11.83
N ASN A 379 1.12 0.49 -11.48
CA ASN A 379 1.89 -0.76 -11.38
C ASN A 379 2.23 -1.30 -12.79
N LEU A 380 1.31 -1.17 -13.75
CA LEU A 380 1.54 -1.55 -15.14
C LEU A 380 2.69 -0.76 -15.76
N SER A 381 2.72 0.55 -15.54
CA SER A 381 3.76 1.46 -16.03
C SER A 381 5.03 1.49 -15.17
N ASP A 382 5.15 0.64 -14.15
CA ASP A 382 6.29 0.59 -13.18
C ASP A 382 6.58 1.93 -12.50
N ALA A 383 5.58 2.81 -12.37
CA ALA A 383 5.69 4.14 -11.79
C ALA A 383 5.84 4.09 -10.25
N CYS A 384 6.41 5.13 -9.64
CA CYS A 384 6.29 5.38 -8.20
C CYS A 384 5.10 6.31 -7.91
N ALA A 385 4.46 6.15 -6.76
CA ALA A 385 3.28 6.95 -6.42
C ALA A 385 3.01 7.01 -4.91
N ILE A 386 2.50 8.15 -4.45
CA ILE A 386 1.95 8.32 -3.10
C ILE A 386 0.46 8.65 -3.19
N SER A 387 -0.35 8.04 -2.33
CA SER A 387 -1.71 8.47 -2.05
C SER A 387 -1.69 9.37 -0.82
N ILE A 388 -2.26 10.57 -0.92
CA ILE A 388 -2.40 11.51 0.19
C ILE A 388 -3.88 11.84 0.41
N PRO A 389 -4.34 12.04 1.65
CA PRO A 389 -5.74 12.37 1.92
C PRO A 389 -6.08 13.77 1.43
N VAL A 390 -7.27 13.92 0.83
CA VAL A 390 -7.90 15.22 0.55
C VAL A 390 -8.90 15.46 1.67
N PRO A 391 -8.62 16.41 2.59
CA PRO A 391 -9.45 16.62 3.78
C PRO A 391 -10.91 16.88 3.43
N ALA A 392 -11.81 16.32 4.23
CA ALA A 392 -13.24 16.59 4.25
C ALA A 392 -13.63 17.17 5.63
N GLY A 393 -14.90 17.43 5.85
CA GLY A 393 -15.39 17.83 7.18
C GLY A 393 -15.18 16.74 8.25
N ASP A 394 -15.27 17.13 9.51
CA ASP A 394 -15.09 16.21 10.64
C ASP A 394 -16.01 15.00 10.55
N GLY A 395 -15.44 13.80 10.74
CA GLY A 395 -16.16 12.52 10.67
C GLY A 395 -16.58 12.09 9.26
N VAL A 396 -16.21 12.84 8.23
CA VAL A 396 -16.46 12.48 6.82
C VAL A 396 -15.23 11.81 6.23
N ALA A 397 -15.44 10.68 5.54
CA ALA A 397 -14.36 10.00 4.82
C ALA A 397 -13.68 10.98 3.84
N PRO A 398 -12.35 11.16 3.91
CA PRO A 398 -11.65 12.04 2.99
C PRO A 398 -11.65 11.49 1.57
N GLY A 399 -11.49 12.38 0.59
CA GLY A 399 -11.03 12.00 -0.74
C GLY A 399 -9.56 11.58 -0.71
N ALA A 400 -9.00 11.16 -1.84
CA ALA A 400 -7.59 10.82 -1.91
C ALA A 400 -6.97 11.23 -3.25
N LEU A 401 -5.89 11.98 -3.18
CA LEU A 401 -5.06 12.39 -4.32
C LEU A 401 -3.87 11.46 -4.47
N MET A 402 -3.65 10.95 -5.66
CA MET A 402 -2.45 10.21 -6.03
C MET A 402 -1.49 11.13 -6.78
N ILE A 403 -0.25 11.20 -6.32
CA ILE A 403 0.86 11.90 -6.97
C ILE A 403 1.82 10.85 -7.47
N ALA A 404 2.20 10.87 -8.75
CA ALA A 404 3.03 9.84 -9.35
C ALA A 404 4.07 10.40 -10.32
N ALA A 405 5.13 9.62 -10.52
CA ALA A 405 6.14 9.86 -11.54
C ALA A 405 6.66 8.54 -12.11
N THR A 406 7.46 8.61 -13.16
CA THR A 406 8.11 7.45 -13.76
C THR A 406 9.06 6.75 -12.79
N HIS A 407 9.38 5.50 -13.08
CA HIS A 407 10.35 4.70 -12.31
C HIS A 407 11.64 5.47 -12.01
N GLY A 408 12.09 5.41 -10.76
CA GLY A 408 13.32 6.09 -10.30
C GLY A 408 13.15 7.56 -9.94
N HIS A 409 11.97 8.18 -10.15
CA HIS A 409 11.70 9.58 -9.81
C HIS A 409 11.01 9.72 -8.44
N ASP A 410 11.30 8.83 -7.53
CA ASP A 410 10.73 8.76 -6.18
C ASP A 410 10.86 10.07 -5.41
N PHE A 411 12.03 10.70 -5.48
CA PHE A 411 12.27 11.97 -4.79
C PHE A 411 11.43 13.11 -5.36
N ALA A 412 11.15 13.11 -6.67
CA ALA A 412 10.24 14.11 -7.26
C ALA A 412 8.82 13.97 -6.71
N VAL A 413 8.32 12.73 -6.58
CA VAL A 413 7.00 12.44 -5.97
C VAL A 413 6.94 12.94 -4.53
N LEU A 414 7.94 12.61 -3.70
CA LEU A 414 7.96 13.00 -2.29
C LEU A 414 8.13 14.50 -2.09
N HIS A 415 8.94 15.17 -2.91
CA HIS A 415 9.06 16.63 -2.89
C HIS A 415 7.76 17.32 -3.35
N ALA A 416 7.10 16.80 -4.38
CA ALA A 416 5.80 17.31 -4.81
C ALA A 416 4.76 17.14 -3.69
N ALA A 417 4.73 15.96 -3.05
CA ALA A 417 3.83 15.70 -1.93
C ALA A 417 4.03 16.69 -0.77
N ARG A 418 5.29 16.97 -0.36
CA ARG A 418 5.60 17.97 0.69
C ARG A 418 5.08 19.37 0.37
N ARG A 419 4.93 19.71 -0.91
CA ARG A 419 4.48 21.04 -1.37
C ARG A 419 2.97 21.08 -1.58
N ILE A 420 2.39 19.97 -2.01
CA ILE A 420 0.95 19.87 -2.31
C ILE A 420 0.13 19.64 -1.05
N ASP A 421 0.56 18.75 -0.14
CA ASP A 421 -0.18 18.38 1.07
C ASP A 421 -0.63 19.59 1.92
N PRO A 422 0.22 20.59 2.23
CA PRO A 422 -0.22 21.78 2.98
C PRO A 422 -1.31 22.59 2.27
N LEU A 423 -1.30 22.64 0.94
CA LEU A 423 -2.31 23.36 0.15
C LEU A 423 -3.69 22.68 0.23
N LEU A 424 -3.72 21.37 0.45
CA LEU A 424 -4.98 20.62 0.57
C LEU A 424 -5.62 20.81 1.94
N ARG A 425 -4.82 21.06 2.97
CA ARG A 425 -5.26 21.22 4.37
C ARG A 425 -5.81 22.61 4.68
N GLY A 426 -5.60 23.58 3.79
CA GLY A 426 -6.12 24.96 3.89
C GLY A 426 -5.18 25.85 4.63
#